data_87fe0dd4a6ea6f5899815c9400aed7f7
#
_entry.id   87fe0dd4a6ea6f5899815c9400aed7f7
#
_cell.length_a   1.000
_cell.length_b   1.000
_cell.length_c   1.000
_cell.angle_alpha   90.00
_cell.angle_beta   90.00
_cell.angle_gamma   90.00
#
_symmetry.space_group_name_H-M   'P 1'
#
loop_
_entity.id
_entity.type
_entity.pdbx_description
1 polymer ?
#
loop_
_entity_poly.entity_id
_entity_poly.type
_entity_poly.pdbx_seq_one_letter_code
_entity_poly.pdbx_strand_id
1 'polypeptide(L)'
;QTKGRGRYCNKWIYLKNNLFMSIFFNLGNNVSLIKLTYISCKLVKKSLLKLLNKKITIKKPNDLLINKKKICGILQETVFFKNKKFAIIGIGINVDKSPVIDNYPTAYLNFFSKKKITSFKIYNEIKKNFENYLNKKI
;
A
#
# COMPACT_ATOMS: atom_id res chain seq x y z
N GLN A 1 11.63 -9.24 -3.62
CA GLN A 1 10.45 -9.84 -4.27
C GLN A 1 10.79 -10.23 -5.71
N THR A 2 10.45 -11.44 -6.12
CA THR A 2 10.78 -11.97 -7.46
C THR A 2 9.56 -12.03 -8.39
N LYS A 3 8.35 -12.10 -7.83
CA LYS A 3 7.08 -12.20 -8.57
C LYS A 3 6.03 -11.27 -7.97
N GLY A 4 6.26 -9.97 -8.08
CA GLY A 4 5.29 -8.96 -7.62
C GLY A 4 4.00 -9.01 -8.44
N ARG A 5 2.86 -8.95 -7.76
CA ARG A 5 1.53 -9.00 -8.36
C ARG A 5 0.76 -7.71 -8.12
N GLY A 6 0.02 -7.29 -9.14
CA GLY A 6 -1.00 -6.27 -9.07
C GLY A 6 -2.38 -6.85 -9.36
N ARG A 7 -3.40 -6.00 -9.53
CA ARG A 7 -4.75 -6.43 -9.93
C ARG A 7 -4.75 -6.91 -11.38
N TYR A 8 -5.70 -7.80 -11.71
CA TYR A 8 -5.92 -8.32 -13.08
C TYR A 8 -4.67 -8.92 -13.72
N CYS A 9 -3.90 -9.70 -12.95
CA CYS A 9 -2.65 -10.33 -13.41
C CYS A 9 -1.54 -9.36 -13.83
N ASN A 10 -1.67 -8.07 -13.55
CA ASN A 10 -0.60 -7.10 -13.76
C ASN A 10 0.60 -7.43 -12.88
N LYS A 11 1.80 -7.22 -13.41
CA LYS A 11 3.02 -7.37 -12.62
C LYS A 11 3.28 -6.10 -11.80
N TRP A 12 3.72 -6.27 -10.55
CA TRP A 12 4.34 -5.20 -9.79
C TRP A 12 5.85 -5.27 -9.98
N ILE A 13 6.45 -4.21 -10.48
CA ILE A 13 7.89 -4.17 -10.79
C ILE A 13 8.67 -3.90 -9.51
N TYR A 14 9.57 -4.83 -9.16
CA TYR A 14 10.50 -4.65 -8.05
C TYR A 14 11.65 -3.73 -8.44
N LEU A 15 11.88 -2.69 -7.64
CA LEU A 15 13.07 -1.85 -7.70
C LEU A 15 13.71 -1.75 -6.32
N LYS A 16 15.04 -1.86 -6.26
CA LYS A 16 15.80 -1.81 -5.01
C LYS A 16 15.48 -0.56 -4.21
N ASN A 17 15.40 -0.69 -2.88
CA ASN A 17 15.07 0.34 -1.89
C ASN A 17 13.60 0.79 -1.88
N ASN A 18 12.74 0.25 -2.71
CA ASN A 18 11.30 0.44 -2.59
C ASN A 18 10.72 -0.46 -1.49
N LEU A 19 9.54 -0.13 -0.98
CA LEU A 19 8.86 -0.91 0.05
C LEU A 19 7.89 -1.91 -0.57
N PHE A 20 8.02 -3.17 -0.13
CA PHE A 20 7.05 -4.23 -0.39
C PHE A 20 6.74 -4.90 0.93
N MET A 21 5.48 -4.88 1.33
CA MET A 21 5.05 -5.52 2.57
C MET A 21 3.69 -6.18 2.39
N SER A 22 3.41 -7.16 3.21
CA SER A 22 2.11 -7.79 3.32
C SER A 22 1.65 -7.79 4.76
N ILE A 23 0.35 -7.53 4.96
CA ILE A 23 -0.33 -7.59 6.26
C ILE A 23 -1.32 -8.73 6.17
N PHE A 24 -1.26 -9.64 7.13
CA PHE A 24 -2.12 -10.82 7.23
C PHE A 24 -2.89 -10.79 8.54
N PHE A 25 -4.22 -10.97 8.47
CA PHE A 25 -5.06 -11.03 9.67
C PHE A 25 -6.39 -11.74 9.41
N ASN A 26 -7.02 -12.19 10.49
CA ASN A 26 -8.36 -12.77 10.42
C ASN A 26 -9.38 -11.67 10.06
N LEU A 27 -10.12 -11.89 8.97
CA LEU A 27 -11.04 -10.88 8.45
C LEU A 27 -12.41 -10.91 9.15
N GLY A 28 -12.78 -12.03 9.78
CA GLY A 28 -14.16 -12.27 10.21
C GLY A 28 -15.11 -12.43 9.02
N ASN A 29 -16.36 -12.73 9.29
CA ASN A 29 -17.33 -13.10 8.24
C ASN A 29 -18.02 -11.91 7.56
N ASN A 30 -17.99 -10.71 8.16
CA ASN A 30 -18.87 -9.59 7.75
C ASN A 30 -18.13 -8.39 7.16
N VAL A 31 -16.88 -8.54 6.74
CA VAL A 31 -16.12 -7.40 6.18
C VAL A 31 -16.13 -7.43 4.65
N SER A 32 -16.65 -6.36 4.05
CA SER A 32 -16.58 -6.15 2.61
C SER A 32 -15.14 -5.87 2.15
N LEU A 33 -14.67 -6.59 1.13
CA LEU A 33 -13.34 -6.37 0.53
C LEU A 33 -13.18 -4.96 -0.05
N ILE A 34 -14.23 -4.41 -0.65
CA ILE A 34 -14.21 -3.06 -1.20
C ILE A 34 -13.96 -2.04 -0.08
N LYS A 35 -14.65 -2.20 1.06
CA LYS A 35 -14.47 -1.37 2.23
C LYS A 35 -13.06 -1.50 2.80
N LEU A 36 -12.53 -2.72 2.85
CA LEU A 36 -11.18 -3.00 3.32
C LEU A 36 -10.11 -2.35 2.43
N THR A 37 -10.31 -2.40 1.08
CA THR A 37 -9.43 -1.71 0.12
C THR A 37 -9.35 -0.22 0.42
N TYR A 38 -10.50 0.41 0.56
CA TYR A 38 -10.56 1.86 0.81
C TYR A 38 -9.95 2.26 2.16
N ILE A 39 -10.20 1.46 3.20
CA ILE A 39 -9.60 1.67 4.53
C ILE A 39 -8.08 1.52 4.45
N SER A 40 -7.58 0.50 3.76
CA SER A 40 -6.14 0.29 3.57
C SER A 40 -5.49 1.48 2.86
N CYS A 41 -6.12 2.00 1.80
CA CYS A 41 -5.65 3.22 1.13
C CYS A 41 -5.59 4.42 2.09
N LYS A 42 -6.60 4.60 2.94
CA LYS A 42 -6.61 5.68 3.94
C LYS A 42 -5.51 5.53 4.99
N LEU A 43 -5.28 4.31 5.48
CA LEU A 43 -4.24 4.04 6.49
C LEU A 43 -2.83 4.28 5.92
N VAL A 44 -2.57 3.79 4.71
CA VAL A 44 -1.29 4.03 4.02
C VAL A 44 -1.11 5.52 3.73
N LYS A 45 -2.12 6.19 3.17
CA LYS A 45 -2.08 7.65 2.96
C LYS A 45 -1.76 8.40 4.25
N LYS A 46 -2.45 8.09 5.36
CA LYS A 46 -2.19 8.69 6.67
C LYS A 46 -0.75 8.50 7.12
N SER A 47 -0.18 7.31 6.89
CA SER A 47 1.20 7.00 7.24
C SER A 47 2.19 7.85 6.42
N LEU A 48 1.95 7.97 5.13
CA LEU A 48 2.82 8.76 4.24
C LEU A 48 2.75 10.26 4.51
N LEU A 49 1.57 10.80 4.87
CA LEU A 49 1.39 12.21 5.20
C LEU A 49 2.17 12.66 6.45
N LYS A 50 2.56 11.75 7.33
CA LYS A 50 3.45 12.05 8.46
C LYS A 50 4.90 12.24 8.05
N LEU A 51 5.29 11.66 6.93
CA LEU A 51 6.67 11.64 6.45
C LEU A 51 6.90 12.65 5.32
N LEU A 52 5.84 13.06 4.65
CA LEU A 52 5.90 13.87 3.44
C LEU A 52 4.78 14.91 3.42
N ASN A 53 5.16 16.19 3.35
CA ASN A 53 4.19 17.29 3.24
C ASN A 53 3.80 17.53 1.77
N LYS A 54 3.03 16.61 1.20
CA LYS A 54 2.50 16.70 -0.16
C LYS A 54 1.07 16.17 -0.22
N LYS A 55 0.26 16.73 -1.11
CA LYS A 55 -1.10 16.25 -1.33
C LYS A 55 -1.05 14.85 -1.96
N ILE A 56 -1.59 13.86 -1.24
CA ILE A 56 -1.75 12.48 -1.74
C ILE A 56 -3.22 12.26 -2.06
N THR A 57 -3.50 11.83 -3.28
CA THR A 57 -4.85 11.48 -3.72
C THR A 57 -5.01 9.96 -3.84
N ILE A 58 -6.21 9.47 -3.55
CA ILE A 58 -6.58 8.07 -3.77
C ILE A 58 -7.23 7.96 -5.13
N LYS A 59 -6.60 7.26 -6.05
CA LYS A 59 -7.23 6.82 -7.30
C LYS A 59 -7.86 5.46 -7.07
N LYS A 60 -9.18 5.44 -7.05
CA LYS A 60 -9.93 4.19 -6.88
C LYS A 60 -9.54 3.15 -7.95
N PRO A 61 -9.52 1.90 -7.61
CA PRO A 61 -9.89 1.37 -6.28
C PRO A 61 -8.74 1.34 -5.27
N ASN A 62 -7.46 1.37 -5.69
CA ASN A 62 -6.35 0.87 -4.88
C ASN A 62 -5.00 1.57 -5.08
N ASP A 63 -4.95 2.73 -5.72
CA ASP A 63 -3.72 3.45 -5.99
C ASP A 63 -3.62 4.78 -5.23
N LEU A 64 -2.42 5.14 -4.79
CA LEU A 64 -2.11 6.46 -4.26
C LEU A 64 -1.23 7.23 -5.25
N LEU A 65 -1.56 8.51 -5.41
CA LEU A 65 -0.92 9.40 -6.38
C LEU A 65 -0.44 10.69 -5.72
N ILE A 66 0.68 11.22 -6.23
CA ILE A 66 1.14 12.60 -6.04
C ILE A 66 1.24 13.23 -7.42
N ASN A 67 0.66 14.41 -7.61
CA ASN A 67 0.64 15.12 -8.91
C ASN A 67 0.21 14.20 -10.08
N LYS A 68 -0.86 13.41 -9.87
CA LYS A 68 -1.40 12.44 -10.84
C LYS A 68 -0.44 11.30 -11.21
N LYS A 69 0.69 11.14 -10.52
CA LYS A 69 1.65 10.05 -10.73
C LYS A 69 1.56 9.01 -9.61
N LYS A 70 1.50 7.74 -9.97
CA LYS A 70 1.38 6.63 -9.01
C LYS A 70 2.64 6.46 -8.17
N ILE A 71 2.46 6.49 -6.85
CA ILE A 71 3.52 6.25 -5.86
C ILE A 71 3.32 4.96 -5.09
N CYS A 72 2.08 4.44 -5.05
CA CYS A 72 1.75 3.25 -4.28
C CYS A 72 0.61 2.48 -4.93
N GLY A 73 0.67 1.17 -4.84
CA GLY A 73 -0.41 0.25 -5.18
C GLY A 73 -0.71 -0.69 -4.01
N ILE A 74 -1.98 -1.00 -3.81
CA ILE A 74 -2.46 -1.86 -2.73
C ILE A 74 -3.28 -2.99 -3.34
N LEU A 75 -2.93 -4.24 -3.00
CA LEU A 75 -3.63 -5.43 -3.45
C LEU A 75 -4.20 -6.18 -2.25
N GLN A 76 -5.50 -6.50 -2.30
CA GLN A 76 -6.10 -7.37 -1.30
C GLN A 76 -6.46 -8.71 -1.91
N GLU A 77 -6.19 -9.73 -1.12
CA GLU A 77 -6.58 -11.10 -1.39
C GLU A 77 -7.22 -11.68 -0.14
N THR A 78 -8.02 -12.71 -0.31
CA THR A 78 -8.55 -13.49 0.81
C THR A 78 -8.20 -14.94 0.64
N VAL A 79 -7.92 -15.59 1.76
CA VAL A 79 -7.71 -17.03 1.83
C VAL A 79 -8.59 -17.62 2.92
N PHE A 80 -9.06 -18.84 2.68
CA PHE A 80 -9.80 -19.61 3.68
C PHE A 80 -8.91 -20.70 4.24
N PHE A 81 -8.86 -20.80 5.55
CA PHE A 81 -8.16 -21.87 6.26
C PHE A 81 -8.95 -22.28 7.50
N LYS A 82 -9.20 -23.57 7.67
CA LYS A 82 -9.97 -24.13 8.80
C LYS A 82 -11.27 -23.34 9.07
N ASN A 83 -12.08 -23.13 8.05
CA ASN A 83 -13.34 -22.38 8.10
C ASN A 83 -13.22 -20.92 8.57
N LYS A 84 -12.03 -20.36 8.59
CA LYS A 84 -11.77 -18.94 8.88
C LYS A 84 -11.34 -18.22 7.61
N LYS A 85 -11.82 -17.00 7.46
CA LYS A 85 -11.46 -16.12 6.36
C LYS A 85 -10.36 -15.15 6.80
N PHE A 86 -9.27 -15.13 6.07
CA PHE A 86 -8.14 -14.23 6.30
C PHE A 86 -8.00 -13.23 5.16
N ALA A 87 -7.56 -12.03 5.49
CA ALA A 87 -7.16 -11.02 4.51
C ALA A 87 -5.64 -10.99 4.39
N ILE A 88 -5.18 -10.82 3.16
CA ILE A 88 -3.80 -10.49 2.83
C ILE A 88 -3.82 -9.14 2.13
N ILE A 89 -3.14 -8.14 2.68
CA ILE A 89 -3.03 -6.81 2.09
C ILE A 89 -1.58 -6.62 1.65
N GLY A 90 -1.34 -6.71 0.35
CA GLY A 90 -0.07 -6.36 -0.26
C GLY A 90 0.03 -4.86 -0.49
N ILE A 91 1.14 -4.26 -0.10
CA ILE A 91 1.41 -2.82 -0.25
C ILE A 91 2.76 -2.67 -0.95
N GLY A 92 2.75 -2.04 -2.13
CA GLY A 92 3.95 -1.66 -2.86
C GLY A 92 4.08 -0.13 -2.91
N ILE A 93 5.23 0.39 -2.52
CA ILE A 93 5.49 1.85 -2.50
C ILE A 93 6.81 2.14 -3.21
N ASN A 94 6.74 3.07 -4.16
CA ASN A 94 7.91 3.63 -4.80
C ASN A 94 8.58 4.63 -3.86
N VAL A 95 9.72 4.27 -3.28
CA VAL A 95 10.43 5.10 -2.30
C VAL A 95 11.58 5.88 -2.94
N ASP A 96 12.53 5.19 -3.55
CA ASP A 96 13.72 5.78 -4.17
C ASP A 96 13.66 5.80 -5.70
N LYS A 97 12.86 4.93 -6.30
CA LYS A 97 12.74 4.77 -7.74
C LYS A 97 11.31 4.42 -8.13
N SER A 98 10.93 4.78 -9.35
CA SER A 98 9.66 4.37 -9.94
C SER A 98 9.88 3.70 -11.29
N PRO A 99 9.12 2.65 -11.62
CA PRO A 99 9.20 2.02 -12.93
C PRO A 99 8.62 2.94 -14.01
N VAL A 100 9.11 2.80 -15.23
CA VAL A 100 8.46 3.36 -16.42
C VAL A 100 7.36 2.40 -16.83
N ILE A 101 6.12 2.86 -16.87
CA ILE A 101 4.95 2.06 -17.29
C ILE A 101 4.24 2.84 -18.40
N ASP A 102 4.01 2.18 -19.53
CA ASP A 102 3.32 2.78 -20.67
C ASP A 102 1.91 3.23 -20.26
N ASN A 103 1.56 4.47 -20.63
CA ASN A 103 0.25 5.08 -20.36
C ASN A 103 -0.15 5.18 -18.89
N TYR A 104 0.79 4.98 -17.95
CA TYR A 104 0.52 5.10 -16.52
C TYR A 104 1.67 5.82 -15.79
N PRO A 105 1.58 7.15 -15.59
CA PRO A 105 2.64 7.92 -14.95
C PRO A 105 2.92 7.45 -13.52
N THR A 106 4.18 7.24 -13.20
CA THR A 106 4.67 6.84 -11.88
C THR A 106 5.63 7.86 -11.31
N ALA A 107 5.76 7.88 -9.99
CA ALA A 107 6.76 8.66 -9.27
C ALA A 107 7.16 7.93 -7.99
N TYR A 108 8.12 8.47 -7.27
CA TYR A 108 8.64 7.94 -6.02
C TYR A 108 8.73 9.02 -4.94
N LEU A 109 8.66 8.63 -3.67
CA LEU A 109 8.50 9.55 -2.55
C LEU A 109 9.68 10.51 -2.40
N ASN A 110 10.91 10.02 -2.55
CA ASN A 110 12.11 10.84 -2.37
C ASN A 110 12.31 11.90 -3.46
N PHE A 111 11.61 11.79 -4.59
CA PHE A 111 11.52 12.87 -5.58
C PHE A 111 10.83 14.13 -5.01
N PHE A 112 9.86 13.94 -4.11
CA PHE A 112 9.07 15.01 -3.54
C PHE A 112 9.53 15.46 -2.15
N SER A 113 10.48 14.75 -1.54
CA SER A 113 10.91 14.99 -0.16
C SER A 113 12.27 15.71 -0.11
N LYS A 114 12.36 16.71 0.77
CA LYS A 114 13.63 17.39 1.06
C LYS A 114 14.56 16.53 1.94
N LYS A 115 13.99 15.66 2.79
CA LYS A 115 14.73 14.74 3.66
C LYS A 115 14.53 13.32 3.15
N LYS A 116 15.60 12.52 3.19
CA LYS A 116 15.51 11.13 2.76
C LYS A 116 14.52 10.33 3.62
N ILE A 117 13.51 9.77 2.96
CA ILE A 117 12.56 8.83 3.54
C ILE A 117 13.08 7.43 3.26
N THR A 118 13.14 6.56 4.29
CA THR A 118 13.56 5.18 4.14
C THR A 118 12.36 4.23 4.17
N SER A 119 12.47 3.09 3.50
CA SER A 119 11.45 2.03 3.53
C SER A 119 11.13 1.60 4.97
N PHE A 120 12.13 1.58 5.85
CA PHE A 120 11.96 1.23 7.27
C PHE A 120 11.06 2.23 8.02
N LYS A 121 11.24 3.54 7.81
CA LYS A 121 10.37 4.57 8.41
C LYS A 121 8.93 4.41 7.94
N ILE A 122 8.72 4.17 6.64
CA ILE A 122 7.40 3.96 6.07
C ILE A 122 6.76 2.69 6.65
N TYR A 123 7.50 1.60 6.71
CA TYR A 123 7.06 0.34 7.30
C TYR A 123 6.53 0.55 8.74
N ASN A 124 7.29 1.23 9.60
CA ASN A 124 6.91 1.47 10.99
C ASN A 124 5.61 2.29 11.11
N GLU A 125 5.44 3.33 10.29
CA GLU A 125 4.23 4.15 10.31
C GLU A 125 3.00 3.37 9.80
N ILE A 126 3.16 2.57 8.76
CA ILE A 126 2.07 1.72 8.25
C ILE A 126 1.71 0.66 9.29
N LYS A 127 2.69 -0.06 9.82
CA LYS A 127 2.48 -1.06 10.88
C LYS A 127 1.68 -0.48 12.03
N LYS A 128 2.12 0.65 12.60
CA LYS A 128 1.44 1.33 13.70
C LYS A 128 -0.02 1.69 13.38
N ASN A 129 -0.28 2.24 12.20
CA ASN A 129 -1.64 2.62 11.81
C ASN A 129 -2.56 1.41 11.61
N PHE A 130 -2.05 0.32 11.03
CA PHE A 130 -2.83 -0.92 10.88
C PHE A 130 -3.08 -1.62 12.21
N GLU A 131 -2.08 -1.74 13.09
CA GLU A 131 -2.25 -2.30 14.43
C GLU A 131 -3.31 -1.52 15.23
N ASN A 132 -3.23 -0.20 15.24
CA ASN A 132 -4.22 0.65 15.90
C ASN A 132 -5.64 0.47 15.30
N TYR A 133 -5.76 0.26 14.01
CA TYR A 133 -7.04 0.02 13.36
C TYR A 133 -7.61 -1.35 13.72
N LEU A 134 -6.78 -2.39 13.68
CA LEU A 134 -7.18 -3.77 13.96
C LEU A 134 -7.56 -3.93 15.44
N ASN A 135 -6.77 -3.38 16.37
CA ASN A 135 -7.04 -3.45 17.82
C ASN A 135 -8.34 -2.74 18.24
N LYS A 136 -8.81 -1.76 17.47
CA LYS A 136 -10.11 -1.10 17.73
C LYS A 136 -11.31 -1.87 17.18
N LYS A 137 -11.08 -2.90 16.37
CA LYS A 137 -12.13 -3.67 15.72
C LYS A 137 -12.27 -5.10 16.24
N ILE A 138 -11.31 -5.51 17.03
CA ILE A 138 -11.35 -6.74 17.85
C ILE A 138 -11.76 -6.34 19.26
#